data_45845920985baecedbaa3dcc946bd9e6
#
_entry.id   45845920985baecedbaa3dcc946bd9e6
#
_cell.length_a   1.000
_cell.length_b   1.000
_cell.length_c   1.000
_cell.angle_alpha   90.00
_cell.angle_beta   90.00
_cell.angle_gamma   90.00
#
_symmetry.space_group_name_H-M   'P 1'
#
loop_
_entity.id
_entity.type
_entity.pdbx_description
1 polymer ?
#
loop_
_entity_poly.entity_id
_entity_poly.type
_entity_poly.pdbx_seq_one_letter_code
_entity_poly.pdbx_strand_id
1 'polypeptide(L)'
;GMELFGWQRYALDRALEYDAEMKLVWSTVIITVGRQSGKSWLSRAICMWRLHHADLFGEAQTILHVANKRSTAMEVMRPAGHWAVEKYGKSAVKWGNEAAGITLPSGDRWTIHAANDSAGVGWSISLCFADEAWRIPRNVIDQSIAPTMVMREQAQLYLVSTAGDNESDLMMTYRSRALDRLQDSTGSGVLLLEWSAPPEADPTLVDTWRWGSPVWSDKREKFLAEQFTNVEESSFRREYLNPRVTSASHW
;
A
#
# COMPACT_ATOMS: atom_id res chain seq x y z
N GLY A 1 13.15 -2.72 -18.36
CA GLY A 1 12.40 -2.61 -17.12
C GLY A 1 11.01 -2.05 -17.40
N MET A 2 10.02 -2.35 -16.55
CA MET A 2 8.70 -1.74 -16.72
C MET A 2 8.73 -0.30 -16.18
N GLU A 3 8.14 0.63 -16.90
CA GLU A 3 8.00 2.00 -16.44
C GLU A 3 6.85 2.14 -15.45
N LEU A 4 7.02 3.05 -14.48
CA LEU A 4 5.94 3.42 -13.56
C LEU A 4 4.89 4.27 -14.30
N PHE A 5 3.63 4.05 -13.99
CA PHE A 5 2.56 4.94 -14.43
C PHE A 5 2.68 6.32 -13.77
N GLY A 6 2.10 7.35 -14.40
CA GLY A 6 2.14 8.72 -13.89
C GLY A 6 1.68 8.86 -12.44
N TRP A 7 0.58 8.18 -12.07
CA TRP A 7 0.07 8.20 -10.69
C TRP A 7 1.02 7.53 -9.69
N GLN A 8 1.74 6.48 -10.11
CA GLN A 8 2.73 5.81 -9.25
C GLN A 8 3.95 6.69 -9.02
N ARG A 9 4.43 7.38 -10.07
CA ARG A 9 5.50 8.39 -9.94
C ARG A 9 5.07 9.48 -8.96
N TYR A 10 3.90 10.06 -9.17
CA TYR A 10 3.35 11.07 -8.25
C TYR A 10 3.25 10.55 -6.81
N ALA A 11 2.74 9.33 -6.62
CA ALA A 11 2.62 8.74 -5.29
C ALA A 11 3.99 8.54 -4.62
N LEU A 12 5.02 8.12 -5.38
CA LEU A 12 6.37 7.97 -4.87
C LEU A 12 7.00 9.33 -4.55
N ASP A 13 6.89 10.31 -5.46
CA ASP A 13 7.44 11.65 -5.27
C ASP A 13 6.88 12.27 -3.98
N ARG A 14 5.56 12.12 -3.75
CA ARG A 14 4.91 12.61 -2.52
C ARG A 14 5.31 11.80 -1.28
N ALA A 15 5.30 10.48 -1.36
CA ALA A 15 5.55 9.59 -0.22
C ALA A 15 7.01 9.61 0.27
N LEU A 16 7.94 9.99 -0.60
CA LEU A 16 9.37 10.07 -0.32
C LEU A 16 9.86 11.52 -0.16
N GLU A 17 8.96 12.47 0.06
CA GLU A 17 9.35 13.83 0.42
C GLU A 17 10.19 13.84 1.70
N TYR A 18 11.19 14.71 1.71
CA TYR A 18 12.06 14.91 2.85
C TYR A 18 12.14 16.39 3.21
N ASP A 19 12.38 16.65 4.48
CA ASP A 19 12.55 17.98 5.05
C ASP A 19 13.97 18.54 4.87
N ALA A 20 14.23 19.69 5.47
CA ALA A 20 15.55 20.35 5.40
C ALA A 20 16.66 19.53 6.10
N GLU A 21 16.31 18.67 7.02
CA GLU A 21 17.20 17.75 7.74
C GLU A 21 17.37 16.40 7.01
N MET A 22 16.86 16.27 5.79
CA MET A 22 16.87 15.05 4.98
C MET A 22 16.12 13.88 5.62
N LYS A 23 15.10 14.17 6.43
CA LYS A 23 14.21 13.17 7.01
C LYS A 23 12.90 13.09 6.24
N LEU A 24 12.36 11.88 6.11
CA LEU A 24 11.08 11.67 5.46
C LEU A 24 9.96 12.41 6.20
N VAL A 25 9.19 13.21 5.46
CA VAL A 25 8.08 14.01 6.00
C VAL A 25 6.92 13.14 6.49
N TRP A 26 6.68 12.02 5.81
CA TRP A 26 5.50 11.20 6.01
C TRP A 26 5.83 9.89 6.70
N SER A 27 5.41 9.73 7.96
CA SER A 27 5.51 8.48 8.72
C SER A 27 4.38 7.51 8.39
N THR A 28 3.25 8.00 7.88
CA THR A 28 2.12 7.19 7.44
C THR A 28 1.67 7.62 6.05
N VAL A 29 1.56 6.67 5.14
CA VAL A 29 1.13 6.90 3.75
C VAL A 29 -0.10 6.03 3.46
N ILE A 30 -1.21 6.67 3.14
CA ILE A 30 -2.46 6.01 2.82
C ILE A 30 -2.72 6.18 1.32
N ILE A 31 -2.86 5.08 0.60
CA ILE A 31 -3.11 5.11 -0.84
C ILE A 31 -4.34 4.26 -1.14
N THR A 32 -5.38 4.89 -1.69
CA THR A 32 -6.54 4.17 -2.19
C THR A 32 -6.75 4.41 -3.67
N VAL A 33 -6.93 3.33 -4.41
CA VAL A 33 -7.11 3.35 -5.86
C VAL A 33 -7.86 2.09 -6.31
N GLY A 34 -8.68 2.21 -7.34
CA GLY A 34 -9.47 1.11 -7.89
C GLY A 34 -8.63 -0.12 -8.25
N ARG A 35 -9.29 -1.25 -8.43
CA ARG A 35 -8.63 -2.51 -8.81
C ARG A 35 -7.88 -2.39 -10.13
N GLN A 36 -6.83 -3.21 -10.28
CA GLN A 36 -5.98 -3.33 -11.49
C GLN A 36 -5.34 -2.00 -11.94
N SER A 37 -5.08 -1.11 -11.00
CA SER A 37 -4.37 0.16 -11.24
C SER A 37 -2.86 0.06 -11.05
N GLY A 38 -2.33 -1.13 -10.70
CA GLY A 38 -0.88 -1.35 -10.57
C GLY A 38 -0.34 -1.19 -9.15
N LYS A 39 -1.19 -1.33 -8.09
CA LYS A 39 -0.76 -1.28 -6.67
C LYS A 39 0.45 -2.15 -6.36
N SER A 40 0.44 -3.40 -6.82
CA SER A 40 1.54 -4.37 -6.59
C SER A 40 2.88 -3.92 -7.17
N TRP A 41 2.86 -3.11 -8.24
CA TRP A 41 4.07 -2.50 -8.81
C TRP A 41 4.62 -1.43 -7.89
N LEU A 42 3.75 -0.54 -7.40
CA LEU A 42 4.12 0.50 -6.44
C LEU A 42 4.72 -0.12 -5.17
N SER A 43 4.06 -1.16 -4.62
CA SER A 43 4.55 -1.92 -3.45
C SER A 43 5.96 -2.43 -3.66
N ARG A 44 6.19 -3.08 -4.80
CA ARG A 44 7.51 -3.62 -5.14
C ARG A 44 8.55 -2.52 -5.30
N ALA A 45 8.20 -1.43 -5.98
CA ALA A 45 9.11 -0.30 -6.18
C ALA A 45 9.57 0.30 -4.84
N ILE A 46 8.65 0.54 -3.92
CA ILE A 46 8.94 1.08 -2.58
C ILE A 46 9.82 0.12 -1.78
N CYS A 47 9.45 -1.16 -1.70
CA CYS A 47 10.22 -2.15 -0.95
C CYS A 47 11.64 -2.33 -1.52
N MET A 48 11.78 -2.40 -2.84
CA MET A 48 13.08 -2.52 -3.48
C MET A 48 13.92 -1.25 -3.33
N TRP A 49 13.30 -0.08 -3.46
CA TRP A 49 13.99 1.19 -3.24
C TRP A 49 14.55 1.25 -1.81
N ARG A 50 13.74 0.93 -0.81
CA ARG A 50 14.14 0.94 0.60
C ARG A 50 15.31 -0.02 0.88
N LEU A 51 15.30 -1.22 0.29
CA LEU A 51 16.39 -2.19 0.40
C LEU A 51 17.70 -1.69 -0.21
N HIS A 52 17.64 -0.90 -1.30
CA HIS A 52 18.82 -0.46 -2.03
C HIS A 52 19.42 0.85 -1.53
N HIS A 53 18.66 1.60 -0.77
CA HIS A 53 19.04 2.92 -0.27
C HIS A 53 19.08 2.96 1.27
N ALA A 54 19.50 1.87 1.90
CA ALA A 54 19.69 1.78 3.35
C ALA A 54 20.71 2.81 3.86
N ASP A 55 21.67 3.18 3.02
CA ASP A 55 22.66 4.21 3.28
C ASP A 55 22.05 5.59 3.56
N LEU A 56 20.93 5.92 2.93
CA LEU A 56 20.20 7.18 3.20
C LEU A 56 19.62 7.25 4.62
N PHE A 57 19.45 6.11 5.26
CA PHE A 57 18.84 6.00 6.60
C PHE A 57 19.88 5.76 7.70
N GLY A 58 21.14 5.50 7.34
CA GLY A 58 22.19 5.20 8.31
C GLY A 58 22.00 3.91 9.11
N GLU A 59 21.02 3.08 8.74
CA GLU A 59 20.68 1.83 9.44
C GLU A 59 20.17 0.74 8.49
N ALA A 60 20.40 -0.52 8.86
CA ALA A 60 19.89 -1.65 8.10
C ALA A 60 18.37 -1.66 8.06
N GLN A 61 17.80 -1.87 6.87
CA GLN A 61 16.38 -1.81 6.63
C GLN A 61 15.69 -3.14 6.90
N THR A 62 14.65 -3.09 7.70
CA THR A 62 13.74 -4.23 7.94
C THR A 62 12.37 -3.89 7.39
N ILE A 63 12.02 -4.48 6.28
CA ILE A 63 10.75 -4.29 5.60
C ILE A 63 9.82 -5.43 5.95
N LEU A 64 8.66 -5.11 6.50
CA LEU A 64 7.56 -6.03 6.75
C LEU A 64 6.45 -5.77 5.73
N HIS A 65 6.19 -6.73 4.85
CA HIS A 65 5.05 -6.67 3.93
C HIS A 65 3.96 -7.61 4.44
N VAL A 66 2.84 -7.03 4.82
CA VAL A 66 1.67 -7.77 5.33
C VAL A 66 0.50 -7.65 4.38
N ALA A 67 -0.27 -8.71 4.28
CA ALA A 67 -1.55 -8.75 3.59
C ALA A 67 -2.51 -9.69 4.34
N ASN A 68 -3.81 -9.59 4.10
CA ASN A 68 -4.78 -10.51 4.68
C ASN A 68 -4.40 -11.98 4.43
N LYS A 69 -3.94 -12.29 3.21
CA LYS A 69 -3.35 -13.59 2.87
C LYS A 69 -1.88 -13.41 2.53
N ARG A 70 -1.02 -14.20 3.15
CA ARG A 70 0.42 -14.18 2.87
C ARG A 70 0.74 -14.42 1.37
N SER A 71 -0.08 -15.22 0.68
CA SER A 71 0.09 -15.45 -0.76
C SER A 71 0.00 -14.16 -1.58
N THR A 72 -0.81 -13.19 -1.19
CA THR A 72 -0.90 -11.87 -1.86
C THR A 72 0.45 -11.14 -1.79
N ALA A 73 1.03 -11.02 -0.60
CA ALA A 73 2.35 -10.41 -0.42
C ALA A 73 3.46 -11.20 -1.15
N MET A 74 3.36 -12.54 -1.19
CA MET A 74 4.30 -13.40 -1.92
C MET A 74 4.31 -13.08 -3.42
N GLU A 75 3.16 -12.91 -4.05
CA GLU A 75 3.09 -12.58 -5.48
C GLU A 75 3.73 -11.22 -5.80
N VAL A 76 3.62 -10.27 -4.89
CA VAL A 76 4.30 -8.97 -5.02
C VAL A 76 5.83 -9.14 -4.93
N MET A 77 6.31 -9.92 -3.95
CA MET A 77 7.73 -10.11 -3.70
C MET A 77 8.41 -11.02 -4.75
N ARG A 78 7.70 -12.00 -5.33
CA ARG A 78 8.27 -13.05 -6.17
C ARG A 78 9.22 -12.56 -7.27
N PRO A 79 8.89 -11.54 -8.10
CA PRO A 79 9.82 -11.06 -9.12
C PRO A 79 11.10 -10.43 -8.52
N ALA A 80 10.98 -9.74 -7.37
CA ALA A 80 12.13 -9.21 -6.67
C ALA A 80 13.01 -10.32 -6.08
N GLY A 81 12.38 -11.40 -5.60
CA GLY A 81 13.09 -12.59 -5.13
C GLY A 81 13.88 -13.28 -6.24
N HIS A 82 13.32 -13.44 -7.43
CA HIS A 82 14.08 -13.98 -8.57
C HIS A 82 15.28 -13.12 -8.92
N TRP A 83 15.11 -11.80 -8.98
CA TRP A 83 16.22 -10.87 -9.16
C TRP A 83 17.28 -11.00 -8.05
N ALA A 84 16.87 -11.14 -6.79
CA ALA A 84 17.82 -11.29 -5.67
C ALA A 84 18.60 -12.61 -5.76
N VAL A 85 17.95 -13.70 -6.18
CA VAL A 85 18.63 -14.99 -6.44
C VAL A 85 19.66 -14.86 -7.56
N GLU A 86 19.32 -14.18 -8.64
CA GLU A 86 20.25 -13.96 -9.77
C GLU A 86 21.46 -13.12 -9.33
N LYS A 87 21.23 -12.08 -8.55
CA LYS A 87 22.28 -11.13 -8.16
C LYS A 87 23.15 -11.61 -6.98
N TYR A 88 22.54 -12.27 -5.99
CA TYR A 88 23.18 -12.60 -4.70
C TYR A 88 23.20 -14.10 -4.39
N GLY A 89 22.64 -14.92 -5.26
CA GLY A 89 22.57 -16.37 -5.08
C GLY A 89 21.32 -16.84 -4.31
N LYS A 90 21.13 -18.16 -4.30
CA LYS A 90 19.93 -18.81 -3.72
C LYS A 90 19.73 -18.52 -2.23
N SER A 91 20.80 -18.28 -1.47
CA SER A 91 20.75 -17.99 -0.05
C SER A 91 20.10 -16.64 0.29
N ALA A 92 20.06 -15.72 -0.68
CA ALA A 92 19.43 -14.41 -0.50
C ALA A 92 17.91 -14.46 -0.36
N VAL A 93 17.26 -15.57 -0.74
CA VAL A 93 15.79 -15.69 -0.73
C VAL A 93 15.33 -16.96 -0.04
N LYS A 94 14.43 -16.80 0.91
CA LYS A 94 13.67 -17.89 1.51
C LYS A 94 12.26 -17.88 0.93
N TRP A 95 11.83 -19.03 0.38
CA TRP A 95 10.50 -19.20 -0.23
C TRP A 95 9.50 -19.91 0.69
N GLY A 96 10.01 -20.52 1.77
CA GLY A 96 9.22 -21.36 2.69
C GLY A 96 8.15 -20.61 3.48
N ASN A 97 7.22 -21.38 4.05
CA ASN A 97 6.04 -20.81 4.70
C ASN A 97 6.32 -20.03 5.99
N GLU A 98 7.37 -20.40 6.75
CA GLU A 98 7.63 -19.80 8.05
C GLU A 98 8.48 -18.52 8.00
N ALA A 99 9.24 -18.29 6.93
CA ALA A 99 10.20 -17.18 6.88
C ALA A 99 10.48 -16.70 5.44
N ALA A 100 9.42 -16.56 4.61
CA ALA A 100 9.65 -16.08 3.26
C ALA A 100 10.09 -14.63 3.25
N GLY A 101 11.10 -14.35 2.43
CA GLY A 101 11.65 -13.02 2.32
C GLY A 101 12.95 -12.98 1.54
N ILE A 102 13.43 -11.78 1.32
CA ILE A 102 14.72 -11.46 0.73
C ILE A 102 15.62 -10.95 1.85
N THR A 103 16.86 -11.40 1.92
CA THR A 103 17.89 -10.84 2.81
C THR A 103 19.12 -10.53 1.97
N LEU A 104 19.53 -9.28 1.94
CA LEU A 104 20.71 -8.84 1.22
C LEU A 104 21.99 -9.10 2.04
N PRO A 105 23.17 -9.19 1.41
CA PRO A 105 24.43 -9.33 2.12
C PRO A 105 24.72 -8.20 3.12
N SER A 106 24.14 -7.03 2.92
CA SER A 106 24.20 -5.87 3.84
C SER A 106 23.43 -6.08 5.15
N GLY A 107 22.57 -7.10 5.24
CA GLY A 107 21.67 -7.33 6.37
C GLY A 107 20.27 -6.74 6.16
N ASP A 108 20.06 -5.95 5.11
CA ASP A 108 18.75 -5.43 4.74
C ASP A 108 17.81 -6.57 4.35
N ARG A 109 16.56 -6.49 4.80
CA ARG A 109 15.62 -7.59 4.57
C ARG A 109 14.21 -7.10 4.25
N TRP A 110 13.56 -7.85 3.37
CA TRP A 110 12.14 -7.73 3.07
C TRP A 110 11.46 -9.06 3.35
N THR A 111 10.59 -9.08 4.37
CA THR A 111 9.86 -10.28 4.81
C THR A 111 8.38 -10.11 4.55
N ILE A 112 7.69 -11.23 4.34
CA ILE A 112 6.26 -11.25 4.08
C ILE A 112 5.52 -12.07 5.15
N HIS A 113 4.40 -11.53 5.64
CA HIS A 113 3.56 -12.17 6.63
C HIS A 113 2.07 -12.08 6.29
N ALA A 114 1.28 -13.00 6.82
CA ALA A 114 -0.16 -12.76 6.95
C ALA A 114 -0.38 -11.70 8.06
N ALA A 115 -1.40 -10.86 7.89
CA ALA A 115 -1.78 -9.86 8.88
C ALA A 115 -2.47 -10.54 10.06
N ASN A 116 -1.73 -10.82 11.11
CA ASN A 116 -2.20 -11.38 12.37
C ASN A 116 -1.40 -10.79 13.54
N ASP A 117 -1.79 -11.11 14.76
CA ASP A 117 -1.22 -10.53 15.98
C ASP A 117 0.26 -10.87 16.21
N SER A 118 0.80 -11.87 15.51
CA SER A 118 2.23 -12.21 15.56
C SER A 118 3.08 -11.49 14.51
N ALA A 119 2.45 -10.74 13.59
CA ALA A 119 3.17 -10.06 12.51
C ALA A 119 4.10 -8.98 13.07
N GLY A 120 5.40 -9.13 12.83
CA GLY A 120 6.43 -8.17 13.23
C GLY A 120 6.85 -8.22 14.69
N VAL A 121 6.24 -9.05 15.53
CA VAL A 121 6.60 -9.17 16.96
C VAL A 121 8.08 -9.55 17.11
N GLY A 122 8.81 -8.81 17.95
CA GLY A 122 10.25 -9.02 18.20
C GLY A 122 11.17 -8.42 17.12
N TRP A 123 10.63 -7.67 16.16
CA TRP A 123 11.42 -6.99 15.14
C TRP A 123 11.42 -5.47 15.37
N SER A 124 12.45 -4.79 14.86
CA SER A 124 12.47 -3.34 14.72
C SER A 124 12.28 -3.01 13.24
N ILE A 125 11.08 -2.56 12.89
CA ILE A 125 10.61 -2.41 11.50
C ILE A 125 10.86 -0.99 11.02
N SER A 126 11.56 -0.84 9.89
CA SER A 126 11.79 0.45 9.24
C SER A 126 10.72 0.80 8.21
N LEU A 127 10.10 -0.20 7.58
CA LEU A 127 9.00 -0.04 6.66
C LEU A 127 7.97 -1.14 6.87
N CYS A 128 6.71 -0.77 7.15
CA CYS A 128 5.59 -1.69 7.04
C CYS A 128 4.78 -1.34 5.78
N PHE A 129 4.60 -2.33 4.90
CA PHE A 129 3.73 -2.22 3.75
C PHE A 129 2.52 -3.14 3.94
N ALA A 130 1.36 -2.55 4.21
CA ALA A 130 0.10 -3.26 4.39
C ALA A 130 -0.69 -3.26 3.07
N ASP A 131 -0.68 -4.39 2.37
CA ASP A 131 -1.38 -4.58 1.09
C ASP A 131 -2.79 -5.13 1.33
N GLU A 132 -3.74 -4.71 0.51
CA GLU A 132 -5.17 -4.94 0.72
C GLU A 132 -5.60 -4.53 2.16
N ALA A 133 -5.13 -3.36 2.60
CA ALA A 133 -5.29 -2.89 3.98
C ALA A 133 -6.76 -2.85 4.46
N TRP A 134 -7.73 -2.74 3.55
CA TRP A 134 -9.14 -2.79 3.89
C TRP A 134 -9.60 -4.10 4.58
N ARG A 135 -8.84 -5.19 4.38
CA ARG A 135 -9.08 -6.51 4.99
C ARG A 135 -8.27 -6.78 6.25
N ILE A 136 -7.40 -5.87 6.63
CA ILE A 136 -6.52 -6.04 7.79
C ILE A 136 -7.23 -5.52 9.03
N PRO A 137 -7.36 -6.32 10.11
CA PRO A 137 -7.88 -5.85 11.37
C PRO A 137 -7.02 -4.70 11.93
N ARG A 138 -7.66 -3.66 12.45
CA ARG A 138 -6.95 -2.47 12.95
C ARG A 138 -5.99 -2.79 14.11
N ASN A 139 -6.37 -3.70 15.00
CA ASN A 139 -5.52 -4.11 16.12
C ASN A 139 -4.17 -4.68 15.67
N VAL A 140 -4.12 -5.36 14.51
CA VAL A 140 -2.85 -5.87 13.95
C VAL A 140 -1.89 -4.72 13.64
N ILE A 141 -2.38 -3.63 13.07
CA ILE A 141 -1.55 -2.46 12.80
C ILE A 141 -1.25 -1.71 14.10
N ASP A 142 -2.28 -1.33 14.87
CA ASP A 142 -2.13 -0.44 16.02
C ASP A 142 -1.40 -1.09 17.21
N GLN A 143 -1.60 -2.40 17.44
CA GLN A 143 -1.10 -3.08 18.64
C GLN A 143 0.09 -4.00 18.38
N SER A 144 0.18 -4.59 17.18
CA SER A 144 1.28 -5.52 16.87
C SER A 144 2.40 -4.87 16.06
N ILE A 145 2.07 -4.11 15.00
CA ILE A 145 3.08 -3.61 14.05
C ILE A 145 3.60 -2.23 14.44
N ALA A 146 2.73 -1.23 14.65
CA ALA A 146 3.15 0.15 14.91
C ALA A 146 4.11 0.28 16.10
N PRO A 147 3.95 -0.45 17.23
CA PRO A 147 4.92 -0.41 18.32
C PRO A 147 6.33 -0.86 17.92
N THR A 148 6.46 -1.77 16.95
CA THR A 148 7.77 -2.26 16.48
C THR A 148 8.54 -1.25 15.63
N MET A 149 7.87 -0.18 15.22
CA MET A 149 8.42 0.87 14.36
C MET A 149 8.96 2.08 15.15
N VAL A 150 8.57 2.22 16.42
CA VAL A 150 8.84 3.42 17.25
C VAL A 150 10.35 3.71 17.41
N MET A 151 11.20 2.68 17.41
CA MET A 151 12.65 2.84 17.59
C MET A 151 13.39 3.25 16.30
N ARG A 152 12.68 3.38 15.17
CA ARG A 152 13.24 3.79 13.88
C ARG A 152 12.92 5.24 13.61
N GLU A 153 13.92 6.09 13.39
CA GLU A 153 13.72 7.54 13.20
C GLU A 153 12.90 7.86 11.95
N GLN A 154 13.08 7.09 10.88
CA GLN A 154 12.42 7.30 9.60
C GLN A 154 11.56 6.10 9.18
N ALA A 155 10.83 5.55 10.16
CA ALA A 155 9.89 4.48 9.89
C ALA A 155 8.70 4.99 9.05
N GLN A 156 8.25 4.16 8.12
CA GLN A 156 7.06 4.44 7.32
C GLN A 156 6.06 3.28 7.34
N LEU A 157 4.80 3.61 7.60
CA LEU A 157 3.66 2.73 7.46
C LEU A 157 2.91 3.06 6.16
N TYR A 158 2.85 2.13 5.22
CA TYR A 158 2.03 2.25 4.02
C TYR A 158 0.76 1.41 4.17
N LEU A 159 -0.40 2.05 4.04
CA LEU A 159 -1.72 1.41 3.95
C LEU A 159 -2.21 1.53 2.51
N VAL A 160 -2.10 0.47 1.73
CA VAL A 160 -2.42 0.49 0.29
C VAL A 160 -3.58 -0.44 0.00
N SER A 161 -4.63 0.10 -0.64
CA SER A 161 -5.88 -0.64 -0.79
C SER A 161 -6.78 -0.09 -1.89
N THR A 162 -7.91 -0.75 -2.12
CA THR A 162 -9.17 -0.12 -2.55
C THR A 162 -9.85 0.52 -1.34
N ALA A 163 -10.92 1.29 -1.56
CA ALA A 163 -11.65 1.93 -0.47
C ALA A 163 -12.18 0.94 0.59
N GLY A 164 -12.41 -0.31 0.18
CA GLY A 164 -12.98 -1.34 1.07
C GLY A 164 -14.49 -1.22 1.17
N ASP A 165 -15.03 -1.73 2.26
CA ASP A 165 -16.44 -1.71 2.63
C ASP A 165 -16.62 -1.08 4.02
N ASN A 166 -17.85 -1.12 4.53
CA ASN A 166 -18.20 -0.55 5.84
C ASN A 166 -17.55 -1.29 7.03
N GLU A 167 -17.00 -2.48 6.82
CA GLU A 167 -16.28 -3.25 7.84
C GLU A 167 -14.78 -2.93 7.89
N SER A 168 -14.31 -2.07 6.99
CA SER A 168 -12.89 -1.70 6.87
C SER A 168 -12.46 -0.67 7.92
N ASP A 169 -12.58 -1.02 9.22
CA ASP A 169 -12.29 -0.13 10.36
C ASP A 169 -10.89 0.51 10.28
N LEU A 170 -9.87 -0.25 9.87
CA LEU A 170 -8.51 0.27 9.70
C LEU A 170 -8.48 1.46 8.75
N MET A 171 -8.97 1.26 7.53
CA MET A 171 -8.90 2.29 6.49
C MET A 171 -9.78 3.49 6.82
N MET A 172 -10.97 3.27 7.42
CA MET A 172 -11.86 4.34 7.86
C MET A 172 -11.21 5.20 8.93
N THR A 173 -10.64 4.58 9.97
CA THR A 173 -10.00 5.28 11.07
C THR A 173 -8.78 6.09 10.61
N TYR A 174 -7.91 5.50 9.82
CA TYR A 174 -6.70 6.19 9.37
C TYR A 174 -7.00 7.32 8.39
N ARG A 175 -7.99 7.13 7.51
CA ARG A 175 -8.46 8.20 6.63
C ARG A 175 -9.07 9.36 7.42
N SER A 176 -9.96 9.08 8.39
CA SER A 176 -10.54 10.13 9.22
C SER A 176 -9.46 10.94 9.92
N ARG A 177 -8.50 10.26 10.56
CA ARG A 177 -7.35 10.92 11.20
C ARG A 177 -6.54 11.79 10.22
N ALA A 178 -6.36 11.34 8.99
CA ALA A 178 -5.67 12.13 7.96
C ALA A 178 -6.44 13.40 7.61
N LEU A 179 -7.77 13.30 7.45
CA LEU A 179 -8.62 14.45 7.12
C LEU A 179 -8.72 15.45 8.27
N ASP A 180 -8.88 14.97 9.51
CA ASP A 180 -8.94 15.82 10.72
C ASP A 180 -7.65 16.66 10.83
N ARG A 181 -6.50 16.05 10.58
CA ARG A 181 -5.20 16.73 10.64
C ARG A 181 -4.97 17.75 9.53
N LEU A 182 -5.58 17.56 8.35
CA LEU A 182 -5.58 18.56 7.29
C LEU A 182 -6.34 19.84 7.71
N GLN A 183 -7.39 19.71 8.53
CA GLN A 183 -8.15 20.84 9.04
C GLN A 183 -7.38 21.61 10.12
N ASP A 184 -6.65 20.92 10.97
CA ASP A 184 -5.94 21.51 12.08
C ASP A 184 -4.60 22.17 11.71
N SER A 185 -4.17 22.08 10.46
CA SER A 185 -2.87 22.59 9.97
C SER A 185 -1.65 22.13 10.78
N THR A 186 -1.82 21.11 11.63
CA THR A 186 -0.73 20.49 12.37
C THR A 186 0.02 19.53 11.45
N GLY A 187 1.27 19.78 11.17
CA GLY A 187 2.12 18.90 10.39
C GLY A 187 2.06 17.47 10.92
N SER A 188 1.35 16.59 10.22
CA SER A 188 0.83 15.36 10.85
C SER A 188 1.66 14.12 10.56
N GLY A 189 2.64 14.20 9.66
CA GLY A 189 3.34 13.03 9.18
C GLY A 189 2.45 12.01 8.45
N VAL A 190 1.22 12.38 8.05
CA VAL A 190 0.28 11.51 7.33
C VAL A 190 0.01 12.06 5.93
N LEU A 191 0.26 11.23 4.92
CA LEU A 191 -0.07 11.49 3.53
C LEU A 191 -1.30 10.66 3.13
N LEU A 192 -2.32 11.31 2.58
CA LEU A 192 -3.48 10.65 1.99
C LEU A 192 -3.52 10.89 0.48
N LEU A 193 -3.42 9.83 -0.29
CA LEU A 193 -3.58 9.82 -1.74
C LEU A 193 -4.78 8.96 -2.12
N GLU A 194 -5.80 9.57 -2.69
CA GLU A 194 -7.09 8.92 -2.95
C GLU A 194 -7.54 9.18 -4.38
N TRP A 195 -7.68 8.10 -5.15
CA TRP A 195 -8.27 8.09 -6.48
C TRP A 195 -9.64 7.42 -6.39
N SER A 196 -10.68 8.22 -6.31
CA SER A 196 -12.05 7.74 -6.11
C SER A 196 -13.06 8.62 -6.83
N ALA A 197 -14.13 8.02 -7.34
CA ALA A 197 -15.28 8.78 -7.78
C ALA A 197 -16.09 9.28 -6.56
N PRO A 198 -16.76 10.44 -6.66
CA PRO A 198 -17.74 10.85 -5.67
C PRO A 198 -18.80 9.75 -5.46
N PRO A 199 -19.27 9.51 -4.22
CA PRO A 199 -20.25 8.45 -3.93
C PRO A 199 -21.54 8.58 -4.75
N GLU A 200 -21.97 9.81 -5.04
CA GLU A 200 -23.16 10.14 -5.80
C GLU A 200 -22.98 10.16 -7.32
N ALA A 201 -21.73 9.97 -7.80
CA ALA A 201 -21.46 10.00 -9.24
C ALA A 201 -22.18 8.89 -9.99
N ASP A 202 -22.71 9.19 -11.16
CA ASP A 202 -23.40 8.23 -12.02
C ASP A 202 -22.40 7.18 -12.56
N PRO A 203 -22.57 5.89 -12.22
CA PRO A 203 -21.66 4.84 -12.63
C PRO A 203 -21.81 4.46 -14.11
N THR A 204 -22.84 4.94 -14.80
CA THR A 204 -23.04 4.68 -16.23
C THR A 204 -22.16 5.55 -17.12
N LEU A 205 -21.60 6.63 -16.55
CA LEU A 205 -20.78 7.58 -17.29
C LEU A 205 -19.32 7.18 -17.31
N VAL A 206 -18.72 7.09 -18.49
CA VAL A 206 -17.30 6.77 -18.67
C VAL A 206 -16.38 7.75 -17.93
N ASP A 207 -16.75 9.02 -17.88
CA ASP A 207 -15.97 10.03 -17.15
C ASP A 207 -15.94 9.76 -15.65
N THR A 208 -16.98 9.16 -15.07
CA THR A 208 -17.00 8.71 -13.67
C THR A 208 -15.94 7.62 -13.43
N TRP A 209 -15.70 6.74 -14.40
CA TRP A 209 -14.72 5.66 -14.26
C TRP A 209 -13.28 6.15 -14.17
N ARG A 210 -12.98 7.30 -14.77
CA ARG A 210 -11.64 7.93 -14.76
C ARG A 210 -11.22 8.36 -13.36
N TRP A 211 -12.14 8.73 -12.49
CA TRP A 211 -11.83 9.14 -11.12
C TRP A 211 -11.19 8.01 -10.29
N GLY A 212 -11.70 6.79 -10.43
CA GLY A 212 -11.15 5.60 -9.74
C GLY A 212 -10.00 4.91 -10.48
N SER A 213 -9.73 5.33 -11.75
CA SER A 213 -8.77 4.67 -12.65
C SER A 213 -7.69 5.63 -13.14
N PRO A 214 -6.63 5.88 -12.35
CA PRO A 214 -5.54 6.80 -12.75
C PRO A 214 -4.67 6.25 -13.90
N VAL A 215 -4.89 5.00 -14.32
CA VAL A 215 -4.32 4.41 -15.52
C VAL A 215 -5.42 4.32 -16.55
N TRP A 216 -5.44 5.29 -17.48
CA TRP A 216 -6.47 5.36 -18.52
C TRP A 216 -5.91 4.98 -19.88
N SER A 217 -6.68 4.24 -20.65
CA SER A 217 -6.40 3.85 -22.03
C SER A 217 -7.68 3.25 -22.65
N ASP A 218 -7.75 3.15 -23.97
CA ASP A 218 -8.86 2.48 -24.66
C ASP A 218 -9.06 1.02 -24.18
N LYS A 219 -7.97 0.33 -23.88
CA LYS A 219 -8.01 -1.02 -23.30
C LYS A 219 -8.65 -1.02 -21.91
N ARG A 220 -8.34 -0.01 -21.08
CA ARG A 220 -8.93 0.14 -19.74
C ARG A 220 -10.40 0.44 -19.83
N GLU A 221 -10.80 1.33 -20.71
CA GLU A 221 -12.20 1.69 -20.94
C GLU A 221 -13.02 0.48 -21.36
N LYS A 222 -12.57 -0.27 -22.36
CA LYS A 222 -13.23 -1.52 -22.80
C LYS A 222 -13.38 -2.53 -21.66
N PHE A 223 -12.31 -2.74 -20.89
CA PHE A 223 -12.33 -3.62 -19.74
C PHE A 223 -13.38 -3.17 -18.70
N LEU A 224 -13.44 -1.88 -18.38
CA LEU A 224 -14.41 -1.37 -17.42
C LEU A 224 -15.85 -1.47 -17.93
N ALA A 225 -16.09 -1.26 -19.23
CA ALA A 225 -17.39 -1.45 -19.85
C ALA A 225 -17.86 -2.91 -19.73
N GLU A 226 -16.97 -3.88 -19.97
CA GLU A 226 -17.25 -5.30 -19.77
C GLU A 226 -17.56 -5.61 -18.30
N GLN A 227 -16.78 -5.06 -17.37
CA GLN A 227 -17.04 -5.25 -15.93
C GLN A 227 -18.35 -4.64 -15.50
N PHE A 228 -18.67 -3.43 -15.96
CA PHE A 228 -19.95 -2.76 -15.67
C PHE A 228 -21.15 -3.59 -16.11
N THR A 229 -21.05 -4.31 -17.23
CA THR A 229 -22.12 -5.17 -17.75
C THR A 229 -22.22 -6.50 -16.96
N ASN A 230 -21.09 -7.03 -16.45
CA ASN A 230 -21.01 -8.39 -15.92
C ASN A 230 -21.11 -8.50 -14.40
N VAL A 231 -20.97 -7.39 -13.66
CA VAL A 231 -21.01 -7.41 -12.20
C VAL A 231 -22.14 -6.50 -11.68
N GLU A 232 -22.58 -6.76 -10.45
CA GLU A 232 -23.55 -5.86 -9.81
C GLU A 232 -22.98 -4.44 -9.65
N GLU A 233 -23.82 -3.43 -9.79
CA GLU A 233 -23.42 -2.01 -9.68
C GLU A 233 -22.68 -1.71 -8.38
N SER A 234 -23.16 -2.24 -7.25
CA SER A 234 -22.52 -2.09 -5.94
C SER A 234 -21.07 -2.60 -5.93
N SER A 235 -20.85 -3.76 -6.56
CA SER A 235 -19.52 -4.36 -6.72
C SER A 235 -18.66 -3.55 -7.69
N PHE A 236 -19.22 -3.11 -8.80
CA PHE A 236 -18.50 -2.25 -9.76
C PHE A 236 -18.05 -0.95 -9.10
N ARG A 237 -18.94 -0.28 -8.39
CA ARG A 237 -18.61 0.93 -7.63
C ARG A 237 -17.45 0.68 -6.67
N ARG A 238 -17.57 -0.30 -5.78
CA ARG A 238 -16.54 -0.61 -4.79
C ARG A 238 -15.19 -0.95 -5.41
N GLU A 239 -15.17 -1.76 -6.44
CA GLU A 239 -13.95 -2.33 -6.99
C GLU A 239 -13.22 -1.38 -7.95
N TYR A 240 -13.97 -0.60 -8.73
CA TYR A 240 -13.39 0.19 -9.83
C TYR A 240 -13.55 1.69 -9.67
N LEU A 241 -14.65 2.16 -9.09
CA LEU A 241 -14.84 3.57 -8.81
C LEU A 241 -14.23 3.99 -7.48
N ASN A 242 -14.01 3.03 -6.59
CA ASN A 242 -13.34 3.24 -5.30
C ASN A 242 -14.00 4.30 -4.39
N PRO A 243 -15.34 4.52 -4.41
CA PRO A 243 -15.97 5.55 -3.62
C PRO A 243 -15.88 5.20 -2.14
N ARG A 244 -15.87 6.23 -1.31
CA ARG A 244 -16.10 6.09 0.11
C ARG A 244 -17.58 6.03 0.40
N VAL A 245 -18.03 4.92 0.95
CA VAL A 245 -19.40 4.81 1.47
C VAL A 245 -19.39 5.37 2.89
N THR A 246 -20.08 6.48 3.11
CA THR A 246 -20.38 6.95 4.47
C THR A 246 -21.53 6.13 5.01
N SER A 247 -21.52 5.83 6.32
CA SER A 247 -22.49 4.97 7.02
C SER A 247 -23.98 5.36 6.91
N ALA A 248 -24.29 6.40 6.15
CA ALA A 248 -25.65 6.89 5.92
C ALA A 248 -26.35 6.32 4.67
N SER A 249 -25.64 5.57 3.83
CA SER A 249 -26.23 4.96 2.64
C SER A 249 -26.32 3.44 2.81
N HIS A 250 -27.36 2.99 3.48
CA HIS A 250 -27.87 1.64 3.29
C HIS A 250 -28.50 1.57 1.89
N TRP A 251 -27.89 0.78 1.04
CA TRP A 251 -28.46 0.38 -0.25
C TRP A 251 -29.26 -0.89 -0.07
#